data_8b4363751b16e27e71a3f43eddb7e2e3
#
_entry.id   8b4363751b16e27e71a3f43eddb7e2e3
#
_cell.length_a   1.000
_cell.length_b   1.000
_cell.length_c   1.000
_cell.angle_alpha   90.00
_cell.angle_beta   90.00
_cell.angle_gamma   90.00
#
_symmetry.space_group_name_H-M   'P 1'
#
loop_
_entity.id
_entity.type
_entity.pdbx_description
1 polymer ?
#
loop_
_entity_poly.entity_id
_entity_poly.type
_entity_poly.pdbx_seq_one_letter_code
_entity_poly.pdbx_strand_id
1 'polypeptide(L)'
;MTQGTAKDVAANAVPPLDAFRDPTLARSLIDTIHALAGGHAINLMEVCGTHTVSIGRYGFRSVMPDGLRLLSGPGCPVCVTANQDVDHAIALARVPGAIIATFGDMMRVPGSTSSLAAEKAAGRDVRMVYSPLDALSLAHDNPGSEVIFMGVGFETTTPTIAAAILEAQAQSLRNFSVFCAHKTTPPALRAIAGDPHTHIDGFILPGHVSTITGIEPYRFLVDEFRIPGVITGFEPVDVLEGIAVLVNMVERDEPAIQNAYRRGVDTKGNAVARALVNQVFEPCDAIWRGLGPIPQSGLRIRDDFAAFDATRRFEVEVEQTVEPQGCRCGDVLRGRIAPTQCPLFDRKCAPEDPVGPCMVSSEGSCAAYYRYRA
;
A
#
# COMPACT_ATOMS: atom_id res chain seq x y z
N MET A 1 22.36 -8.77 43.92
CA MET A 1 22.89 -7.99 42.78
C MET A 1 23.64 -8.99 41.91
N THR A 2 22.96 -9.56 40.93
CA THR A 2 23.54 -10.49 39.95
C THR A 2 24.01 -9.69 38.74
N GLN A 3 25.32 -9.69 38.52
CA GLN A 3 25.94 -9.07 37.33
C GLN A 3 25.52 -9.88 36.10
N GLY A 4 24.61 -9.31 35.27
CA GLY A 4 24.35 -9.80 33.93
C GLY A 4 25.62 -9.64 33.11
N THR A 5 26.12 -10.75 32.54
CA THR A 5 27.37 -10.80 31.81
C THR A 5 27.24 -10.09 30.45
N ALA A 6 28.29 -9.39 30.04
CA ALA A 6 28.38 -8.64 28.76
C ALA A 6 28.05 -9.49 27.49
N LYS A 7 27.91 -10.81 27.62
CA LYS A 7 27.51 -11.72 26.55
C LYS A 7 26.01 -11.65 26.20
N ASP A 8 25.14 -11.29 27.17
CA ASP A 8 23.68 -11.23 26.92
C ASP A 8 23.26 -9.93 26.21
N VAL A 9 24.11 -8.89 26.26
CA VAL A 9 23.86 -7.61 25.57
C VAL A 9 24.21 -7.69 24.08
N ALA A 10 25.16 -8.55 23.69
CA ALA A 10 25.59 -8.71 22.30
C ALA A 10 24.59 -9.52 21.45
N ALA A 11 23.76 -10.36 22.07
CA ALA A 11 22.80 -11.22 21.37
C ALA A 11 21.54 -10.44 20.84
N ASN A 12 21.32 -9.21 21.29
CA ASN A 12 20.19 -8.36 20.89
C ASN A 12 20.58 -7.08 20.12
N ALA A 13 21.85 -6.93 19.73
CA ALA A 13 22.27 -5.81 18.91
C ALA A 13 21.71 -5.96 17.49
N VAL A 14 20.88 -4.99 17.05
CA VAL A 14 20.43 -4.90 15.67
C VAL A 14 21.67 -4.74 14.78
N PRO A 15 21.88 -5.61 13.76
CA PRO A 15 23.00 -5.48 12.85
C PRO A 15 23.01 -4.08 12.19
N PRO A 16 24.19 -3.55 11.83
CA PRO A 16 24.27 -2.32 11.05
C PRO A 16 23.47 -2.45 9.75
N LEU A 17 22.86 -1.35 9.27
CA LEU A 17 22.04 -1.37 8.05
C LEU A 17 22.79 -1.94 6.84
N ASP A 18 24.10 -1.74 6.77
CA ASP A 18 24.95 -2.27 5.70
C ASP A 18 24.96 -3.82 5.63
N ALA A 19 24.74 -4.51 6.76
CA ALA A 19 24.63 -5.97 6.79
C ALA A 19 23.44 -6.49 5.96
N PHE A 20 22.36 -5.69 5.84
CA PHE A 20 21.19 -6.05 5.02
C PHE A 20 21.38 -5.77 3.52
N ARG A 21 22.55 -5.21 3.14
CA ARG A 21 23.00 -4.95 1.76
C ARG A 21 24.24 -5.74 1.39
N ASP A 22 24.69 -6.66 2.24
CA ASP A 22 25.89 -7.47 2.00
C ASP A 22 25.69 -8.36 0.75
N PRO A 23 26.51 -8.18 -0.31
CA PRO A 23 26.36 -8.93 -1.55
C PRO A 23 26.74 -10.41 -1.39
N THR A 24 27.58 -10.75 -0.41
CA THR A 24 27.99 -12.13 -0.15
C THR A 24 26.83 -12.90 0.48
N LEU A 25 26.18 -12.29 1.46
CA LEU A 25 25.00 -12.86 2.11
C LEU A 25 23.84 -12.97 1.11
N ALA A 26 23.62 -11.94 0.28
CA ALA A 26 22.61 -11.97 -0.76
C ALA A 26 22.81 -13.14 -1.75
N ARG A 27 24.06 -13.38 -2.21
CA ARG A 27 24.39 -14.53 -3.08
C ARG A 27 24.11 -15.85 -2.38
N SER A 28 24.53 -16.00 -1.14
CA SER A 28 24.29 -17.22 -0.36
C SER A 28 22.80 -17.51 -0.19
N LEU A 29 21.97 -16.47 -0.02
CA LEU A 29 20.51 -16.64 0.04
C LEU A 29 19.92 -17.04 -1.32
N ILE A 30 20.43 -16.49 -2.42
CA ILE A 30 20.02 -16.90 -3.78
C ILE A 30 20.37 -18.38 -4.01
N ASP A 31 21.59 -18.80 -3.67
CA ASP A 31 22.00 -20.21 -3.76
C ASP A 31 21.11 -21.11 -2.90
N THR A 32 20.72 -20.65 -1.71
CA THR A 32 19.79 -21.34 -0.82
C THR A 32 18.42 -21.50 -1.46
N ILE A 33 17.89 -20.43 -2.08
CA ILE A 33 16.60 -20.46 -2.77
C ILE A 33 16.62 -21.47 -3.92
N HIS A 34 17.71 -21.49 -4.72
CA HIS A 34 17.90 -22.47 -5.78
C HIS A 34 17.97 -23.91 -5.26
N ALA A 35 18.63 -24.13 -4.12
CA ALA A 35 18.72 -25.45 -3.50
C ALA A 35 17.42 -25.94 -2.88
N LEU A 36 16.57 -25.03 -2.39
CA LEU A 36 15.27 -25.35 -1.79
C LEU A 36 14.19 -25.61 -2.83
N ALA A 37 14.20 -24.91 -3.97
CA ALA A 37 13.15 -25.01 -4.98
C ALA A 37 13.14 -26.40 -5.62
N GLY A 38 12.01 -27.11 -5.49
CA GLY A 38 11.83 -28.50 -5.94
C GLY A 38 11.57 -28.66 -7.44
N GLY A 39 11.69 -27.61 -8.25
CA GLY A 39 11.52 -27.63 -9.69
C GLY A 39 10.07 -27.58 -10.19
N HIS A 40 9.09 -27.43 -9.29
CA HIS A 40 7.72 -27.14 -9.67
C HIS A 40 7.44 -25.62 -9.66
N ALA A 41 6.28 -25.21 -10.21
CA ALA A 41 5.91 -23.80 -10.25
C ALA A 41 5.54 -23.29 -8.85
N ILE A 42 6.19 -22.20 -8.39
CA ILE A 42 5.89 -21.49 -7.14
C ILE A 42 5.61 -20.03 -7.47
N ASN A 43 4.46 -19.52 -7.05
CA ASN A 43 4.07 -18.13 -7.22
C ASN A 43 4.05 -17.42 -5.87
N LEU A 44 4.99 -16.53 -5.62
CA LEU A 44 5.05 -15.70 -4.44
C LEU A 44 4.57 -14.29 -4.78
N MET A 45 3.57 -13.78 -4.05
CA MET A 45 3.03 -12.45 -4.28
C MET A 45 3.50 -11.48 -3.21
N GLU A 46 4.16 -10.40 -3.62
CA GLU A 46 4.39 -9.25 -2.74
C GLU A 46 3.15 -8.34 -2.71
N VAL A 47 2.88 -7.76 -1.54
CA VAL A 47 1.71 -6.90 -1.32
C VAL A 47 2.11 -5.57 -0.67
N CYS A 48 3.24 -5.02 -1.11
CA CYS A 48 3.76 -3.72 -0.70
C CYS A 48 4.52 -3.06 -1.85
N GLY A 49 4.15 -1.84 -2.23
CA GLY A 49 4.81 -1.13 -3.32
C GLY A 49 6.32 -0.97 -3.13
N THR A 50 6.79 -0.81 -1.90
CA THR A 50 8.22 -0.76 -1.57
C THR A 50 8.91 -2.09 -1.90
N HIS A 51 8.26 -3.25 -1.66
CA HIS A 51 8.79 -4.54 -2.11
C HIS A 51 8.82 -4.64 -3.63
N THR A 52 7.78 -4.16 -4.33
CA THR A 52 7.77 -4.10 -5.80
C THR A 52 9.00 -3.38 -6.34
N VAL A 53 9.31 -2.22 -5.75
CA VAL A 53 10.48 -1.40 -6.10
C VAL A 53 11.78 -2.13 -5.77
N SER A 54 11.92 -2.72 -4.58
CA SER A 54 13.13 -3.45 -4.17
C SER A 54 13.40 -4.65 -5.07
N ILE A 55 12.39 -5.47 -5.35
CA ILE A 55 12.49 -6.63 -6.24
C ILE A 55 12.92 -6.21 -7.65
N GLY A 56 12.36 -5.12 -8.17
CA GLY A 56 12.74 -4.57 -9.47
C GLY A 56 14.16 -4.01 -9.47
N ARG A 57 14.48 -3.15 -8.49
CA ARG A 57 15.75 -2.44 -8.38
C ARG A 57 16.96 -3.37 -8.27
N TYR A 58 16.80 -4.46 -7.52
CA TYR A 58 17.87 -5.44 -7.30
C TYR A 58 17.83 -6.61 -8.29
N GLY A 59 16.89 -6.59 -9.26
CA GLY A 59 16.81 -7.60 -10.31
C GLY A 59 16.45 -9.01 -9.82
N PHE A 60 15.74 -9.14 -8.70
CA PHE A 60 15.50 -10.46 -8.09
C PHE A 60 14.74 -11.41 -9.01
N ARG A 61 13.85 -10.89 -9.88
CA ARG A 61 13.11 -11.74 -10.83
C ARG A 61 14.02 -12.52 -11.78
N SER A 62 15.17 -11.94 -12.16
CA SER A 62 16.10 -12.56 -13.11
C SER A 62 17.08 -13.56 -12.48
N VAL A 63 17.16 -13.60 -11.15
CA VAL A 63 18.07 -14.49 -10.42
C VAL A 63 17.34 -15.58 -9.63
N MET A 64 16.00 -15.65 -9.73
CA MET A 64 15.23 -16.75 -9.15
C MET A 64 15.34 -18.02 -9.99
N PRO A 65 15.22 -19.21 -9.38
CA PRO A 65 15.19 -20.47 -10.11
C PRO A 65 14.00 -20.55 -11.07
N ASP A 66 14.17 -21.35 -12.12
CA ASP A 66 13.08 -21.63 -13.07
C ASP A 66 11.85 -22.17 -12.33
N GLY A 67 10.68 -21.61 -12.64
CA GLY A 67 9.42 -21.96 -11.98
C GLY A 67 9.04 -21.04 -10.82
N LEU A 68 9.99 -20.39 -10.12
CA LEU A 68 9.67 -19.44 -9.06
C LEU A 68 9.36 -18.05 -9.64
N ARG A 69 8.13 -17.58 -9.41
CA ARG A 69 7.64 -16.29 -9.88
C ARG A 69 7.38 -15.34 -8.73
N LEU A 70 7.88 -14.11 -8.87
CA LEU A 70 7.58 -13.01 -7.95
C LEU A 70 6.50 -12.12 -8.56
N LEU A 71 5.28 -12.27 -8.08
CA LEU A 71 4.09 -11.55 -8.54
C LEU A 71 3.92 -10.25 -7.75
N SER A 72 3.40 -9.22 -8.41
CA SER A 72 3.03 -7.97 -7.75
C SER A 72 1.53 -7.98 -7.41
N GLY A 73 1.22 -7.71 -6.15
CA GLY A 73 -0.13 -7.61 -5.63
C GLY A 73 -0.59 -6.17 -5.38
N PRO A 74 -1.72 -5.96 -4.65
CA PRO A 74 -2.32 -4.65 -4.43
C PRO A 74 -1.62 -3.87 -3.30
N GLY A 75 -0.30 -3.74 -3.36
CA GLY A 75 0.54 -3.16 -2.32
C GLY A 75 0.72 -1.64 -2.37
N CYS A 76 0.14 -0.94 -3.35
CA CYS A 76 0.25 0.50 -3.52
C CYS A 76 -1.13 1.16 -3.34
N PRO A 77 -1.32 2.04 -2.33
CA PRO A 77 -2.63 2.66 -2.07
C PRO A 77 -3.12 3.53 -3.22
N VAL A 78 -2.22 4.23 -3.91
CA VAL A 78 -2.54 5.03 -5.10
C VAL A 78 -3.11 4.13 -6.21
N CYS A 79 -2.49 2.96 -6.40
CA CYS A 79 -2.87 2.03 -7.48
C CYS A 79 -4.25 1.41 -7.27
N VAL A 80 -4.66 1.22 -6.02
CA VAL A 80 -5.93 0.57 -5.66
C VAL A 80 -7.06 1.54 -5.33
N THR A 81 -6.77 2.85 -5.32
CA THR A 81 -7.81 3.88 -5.16
C THR A 81 -8.78 3.79 -6.33
N ALA A 82 -10.07 3.61 -6.04
CA ALA A 82 -11.10 3.45 -7.04
C ALA A 82 -11.22 4.71 -7.92
N ASN A 83 -11.59 4.52 -9.19
CA ASN A 83 -11.74 5.65 -10.10
C ASN A 83 -12.82 6.62 -9.61
N GLN A 84 -13.90 6.11 -9.04
CA GLN A 84 -14.95 6.92 -8.42
C GLN A 84 -14.44 7.78 -7.25
N ASP A 85 -13.45 7.32 -6.46
CA ASP A 85 -12.85 8.12 -5.38
C ASP A 85 -12.04 9.28 -5.97
N VAL A 86 -11.37 9.06 -7.11
CA VAL A 86 -10.65 10.10 -7.86
C VAL A 86 -11.61 11.12 -8.44
N ASP A 87 -12.69 10.66 -9.10
CA ASP A 87 -13.73 11.52 -9.66
C ASP A 87 -14.44 12.35 -8.57
N HIS A 88 -14.64 11.77 -7.39
CA HIS A 88 -15.21 12.48 -6.24
C HIS A 88 -14.25 13.57 -5.75
N ALA A 89 -12.95 13.28 -5.63
CA ALA A 89 -11.94 14.28 -5.25
C ALA A 89 -11.87 15.42 -6.28
N ILE A 90 -12.02 15.12 -7.58
CA ILE A 90 -12.12 16.12 -8.65
C ILE A 90 -13.37 16.98 -8.48
N ALA A 91 -14.53 16.38 -8.18
CA ALA A 91 -15.76 17.11 -7.92
C ALA A 91 -15.63 18.04 -6.70
N LEU A 92 -14.99 17.58 -5.62
CA LEU A 92 -14.67 18.40 -4.45
C LEU A 92 -13.75 19.58 -4.79
N ALA A 93 -12.77 19.38 -5.70
CA ALA A 93 -11.88 20.47 -6.15
C ALA A 93 -12.62 21.58 -6.91
N ARG A 94 -13.80 21.29 -7.43
CA ARG A 94 -14.67 22.26 -8.16
C ARG A 94 -15.57 23.06 -7.23
N VAL A 95 -15.65 22.71 -5.94
CA VAL A 95 -16.44 23.45 -4.94
C VAL A 95 -15.84 24.87 -4.78
N PRO A 96 -16.65 25.93 -4.87
CA PRO A 96 -16.18 27.30 -4.69
C PRO A 96 -15.53 27.51 -3.31
N GLY A 97 -14.30 28.04 -3.28
CA GLY A 97 -13.57 28.28 -2.03
C GLY A 97 -12.91 27.03 -1.42
N ALA A 98 -13.00 25.86 -2.07
CA ALA A 98 -12.30 24.67 -1.61
C ALA A 98 -10.81 24.71 -1.97
N ILE A 99 -9.97 24.23 -1.04
CA ILE A 99 -8.56 23.93 -1.23
C ILE A 99 -8.41 22.42 -1.06
N ILE A 100 -8.05 21.71 -2.11
CA ILE A 100 -7.74 20.28 -2.02
C ILE A 100 -6.29 20.11 -1.63
N ALA A 101 -6.03 19.52 -0.45
CA ALA A 101 -4.70 19.11 -0.01
C ALA A 101 -4.51 17.62 -0.27
N THR A 102 -3.45 17.23 -0.98
CA THR A 102 -3.22 15.83 -1.35
C THR A 102 -1.74 15.49 -1.45
N PHE A 103 -1.41 14.20 -1.41
CA PHE A 103 -0.07 13.70 -1.68
C PHE A 103 0.27 13.79 -3.18
N GLY A 104 1.55 13.96 -3.48
CA GLY A 104 2.03 14.27 -4.83
C GLY A 104 1.59 13.29 -5.92
N ASP A 105 1.61 11.99 -5.65
CA ASP A 105 1.21 10.97 -6.63
C ASP A 105 -0.25 11.13 -7.05
N MET A 106 -1.15 11.45 -6.11
CA MET A 106 -2.58 11.62 -6.40
C MET A 106 -2.89 12.77 -7.34
N MET A 107 -2.01 13.77 -7.43
CA MET A 107 -2.16 14.89 -8.38
C MET A 107 -2.33 14.41 -9.83
N ARG A 108 -1.58 13.36 -10.22
CA ARG A 108 -1.51 12.87 -11.60
C ARG A 108 -2.36 11.64 -11.88
N VAL A 109 -3.03 11.08 -10.86
CA VAL A 109 -3.92 9.93 -11.08
C VAL A 109 -5.08 10.37 -11.96
N PRO A 110 -5.28 9.73 -13.14
CA PRO A 110 -6.39 10.08 -14.00
C PRO A 110 -7.71 9.57 -13.40
N GLY A 111 -8.68 10.47 -13.31
CA GLY A 111 -10.10 10.14 -13.16
C GLY A 111 -10.73 9.81 -14.51
N SER A 112 -12.06 9.85 -14.59
CA SER A 112 -12.81 9.55 -15.81
C SER A 112 -12.58 10.55 -16.93
N THR A 113 -12.57 11.87 -16.62
CA THR A 113 -12.42 12.95 -17.61
C THR A 113 -11.34 13.97 -17.27
N SER A 114 -10.83 13.97 -16.03
CA SER A 114 -9.87 14.95 -15.54
C SER A 114 -8.88 14.33 -14.55
N SER A 115 -8.04 15.17 -13.94
CA SER A 115 -7.17 14.83 -12.81
C SER A 115 -7.04 16.04 -11.90
N LEU A 116 -6.57 15.86 -10.66
CA LEU A 116 -6.31 16.99 -9.77
C LEU A 116 -5.27 17.96 -10.35
N ALA A 117 -4.29 17.47 -11.12
CA ALA A 117 -3.33 18.32 -11.84
C ALA A 117 -4.02 19.13 -12.94
N ALA A 118 -4.95 18.55 -13.69
CA ALA A 118 -5.73 19.27 -14.71
C ALA A 118 -6.66 20.31 -14.08
N GLU A 119 -7.31 19.98 -12.95
CA GLU A 119 -8.14 20.94 -12.20
C GLU A 119 -7.29 22.12 -11.70
N LYS A 120 -6.09 21.84 -11.19
CA LYS A 120 -5.14 22.90 -10.81
C LYS A 120 -4.77 23.79 -12.00
N ALA A 121 -4.47 23.21 -13.15
CA ALA A 121 -4.18 23.97 -14.38
C ALA A 121 -5.39 24.80 -14.85
N ALA A 122 -6.62 24.35 -14.56
CA ALA A 122 -7.87 25.07 -14.81
C ALA A 122 -8.19 26.16 -13.75
N GLY A 123 -7.27 26.41 -12.81
CA GLY A 123 -7.38 27.48 -11.81
C GLY A 123 -8.03 27.06 -10.49
N ARG A 124 -8.26 25.77 -10.24
CA ARG A 124 -8.70 25.26 -8.92
C ARG A 124 -7.54 25.25 -7.95
N ASP A 125 -7.84 25.45 -6.66
CA ASP A 125 -6.81 25.44 -5.62
C ASP A 125 -6.53 24.00 -5.15
N VAL A 126 -5.54 23.38 -5.78
CA VAL A 126 -5.07 22.03 -5.42
C VAL A 126 -3.61 22.14 -4.98
N ARG A 127 -3.34 21.74 -3.75
CA ARG A 127 -2.03 21.87 -3.11
C ARG A 127 -1.44 20.51 -2.74
N MET A 128 -0.20 20.30 -3.12
CA MET A 128 0.57 19.14 -2.68
C MET A 128 1.08 19.37 -1.26
N VAL A 129 0.88 18.38 -0.41
CA VAL A 129 1.36 18.35 0.99
C VAL A 129 2.12 17.06 1.25
N TYR A 130 2.97 17.07 2.28
CA TYR A 130 3.77 15.92 2.70
C TYR A 130 3.20 15.24 3.95
N SER A 131 2.31 15.94 4.65
CA SER A 131 1.68 15.47 5.88
C SER A 131 0.23 15.96 5.95
N PRO A 132 -0.71 15.20 6.58
CA PRO A 132 -2.02 15.74 6.92
C PRO A 132 -1.95 16.94 7.89
N LEU A 133 -0.86 17.10 8.65
CA LEU A 133 -0.63 18.29 9.50
C LEU A 133 -0.35 19.55 8.68
N ASP A 134 0.25 19.43 7.49
CA ASP A 134 0.40 20.56 6.56
C ASP A 134 -0.97 21.07 6.10
N ALA A 135 -1.97 20.17 5.96
CA ALA A 135 -3.33 20.56 5.62
C ALA A 135 -4.04 21.32 6.77
N LEU A 136 -3.70 21.03 8.04
CA LEU A 136 -4.15 21.85 9.17
C LEU A 136 -3.55 23.26 9.12
N SER A 137 -2.26 23.38 8.83
CA SER A 137 -1.59 24.67 8.65
C SER A 137 -2.25 25.46 7.51
N LEU A 138 -2.57 24.79 6.39
CA LEU A 138 -3.32 25.43 5.30
C LEU A 138 -4.69 25.95 5.75
N ALA A 139 -5.40 25.22 6.60
CA ALA A 139 -6.70 25.65 7.11
C ALA A 139 -6.57 26.87 8.04
N HIS A 140 -5.54 26.94 8.85
CA HIS A 140 -5.22 28.13 9.68
C HIS A 140 -4.90 29.35 8.82
N ASP A 141 -4.08 29.17 7.79
CA ASP A 141 -3.62 30.27 6.94
C ASP A 141 -4.71 30.79 5.98
N ASN A 142 -5.78 29.98 5.76
CA ASN A 142 -6.86 30.31 4.85
C ASN A 142 -8.25 30.20 5.52
N PRO A 143 -8.56 31.05 6.53
CA PRO A 143 -9.79 30.90 7.31
C PRO A 143 -11.08 31.14 6.52
N GLY A 144 -11.00 31.73 5.34
CA GLY A 144 -12.12 31.95 4.42
C GLY A 144 -12.31 30.84 3.38
N SER A 145 -11.50 29.78 3.41
CA SER A 145 -11.54 28.66 2.48
C SER A 145 -11.77 27.35 3.21
N GLU A 146 -12.35 26.37 2.52
CA GLU A 146 -12.55 25.01 3.03
C GLU A 146 -11.39 24.12 2.60
N VAL A 147 -10.59 23.66 3.55
CA VAL A 147 -9.46 22.75 3.27
C VAL A 147 -9.94 21.30 3.36
N ILE A 148 -9.89 20.60 2.24
CA ILE A 148 -10.28 19.20 2.12
C ILE A 148 -9.01 18.38 1.89
N PHE A 149 -8.62 17.58 2.88
CA PHE A 149 -7.50 16.66 2.73
C PHE A 149 -7.96 15.35 2.08
N MET A 150 -7.34 14.97 0.96
CA MET A 150 -7.60 13.69 0.30
C MET A 150 -6.84 12.57 1.04
N GLY A 151 -7.56 11.84 1.89
CA GLY A 151 -7.04 10.75 2.71
C GLY A 151 -6.93 9.45 1.93
N VAL A 152 -5.80 9.24 1.27
CA VAL A 152 -5.45 7.99 0.57
C VAL A 152 -4.30 7.31 1.30
N GLY A 153 -4.43 6.01 1.57
CA GLY A 153 -3.41 5.25 2.27
C GLY A 153 -3.92 3.92 2.80
N PHE A 154 -2.99 3.14 3.30
CA PHE A 154 -3.25 1.94 4.07
C PHE A 154 -3.09 2.21 5.59
N GLU A 155 -2.96 1.16 6.38
CA GLU A 155 -2.85 1.23 7.84
C GLU A 155 -1.68 2.09 8.34
N THR A 156 -0.66 2.30 7.51
CA THR A 156 0.50 3.15 7.83
C THR A 156 0.18 4.63 7.84
N THR A 157 -0.76 5.07 7.01
CA THR A 157 -1.09 6.48 6.80
C THR A 157 -2.23 6.94 7.72
N THR A 158 -3.15 6.05 8.02
CA THR A 158 -4.37 6.35 8.80
C THR A 158 -4.11 6.92 10.20
N PRO A 159 -3.08 6.49 10.97
CA PRO A 159 -2.83 7.05 12.31
C PRO A 159 -2.53 8.54 12.30
N THR A 160 -1.76 9.03 11.33
CA THR A 160 -1.45 10.46 11.22
C THR A 160 -2.66 11.29 10.80
N ILE A 161 -3.54 10.71 9.98
CA ILE A 161 -4.78 11.39 9.60
C ILE A 161 -5.78 11.41 10.76
N ALA A 162 -5.85 10.32 11.55
CA ALA A 162 -6.62 10.32 12.79
C ALA A 162 -6.11 11.40 13.76
N ALA A 163 -4.80 11.49 13.94
CA ALA A 163 -4.19 12.53 14.78
C ALA A 163 -4.52 13.95 14.26
N ALA A 164 -4.52 14.16 12.94
CA ALA A 164 -4.88 15.47 12.37
C ALA A 164 -6.35 15.83 12.63
N ILE A 165 -7.28 14.88 12.55
CA ILE A 165 -8.70 15.10 12.88
C ILE A 165 -8.86 15.45 14.36
N LEU A 166 -8.20 14.71 15.26
CA LEU A 166 -8.22 14.98 16.70
C LEU A 166 -7.63 16.35 17.03
N GLU A 167 -6.54 16.72 16.39
CA GLU A 167 -5.92 18.03 16.55
C GLU A 167 -6.82 19.16 16.03
N ALA A 168 -7.44 18.98 14.86
CA ALA A 168 -8.42 19.92 14.32
C ALA A 168 -9.61 20.14 15.29
N GLN A 169 -10.10 19.06 15.91
CA GLN A 169 -11.15 19.11 16.92
C GLN A 169 -10.68 19.88 18.16
N ALA A 170 -9.49 19.57 18.68
CA ALA A 170 -8.92 20.24 19.86
C ALA A 170 -8.73 21.74 19.64
N GLN A 171 -8.35 22.13 18.44
CA GLN A 171 -8.18 23.52 18.03
C GLN A 171 -9.49 24.21 17.59
N SER A 172 -10.62 23.49 17.61
CA SER A 172 -11.93 23.99 17.12
C SER A 172 -11.88 24.51 15.67
N LEU A 173 -11.04 23.88 14.84
CA LEU A 173 -10.85 24.23 13.45
C LEU A 173 -12.07 23.76 12.62
N ARG A 174 -12.80 24.68 12.03
CA ARG A 174 -14.07 24.36 11.35
C ARG A 174 -13.97 24.22 9.83
N ASN A 175 -12.89 24.73 9.25
CA ASN A 175 -12.66 24.76 7.81
C ASN A 175 -11.68 23.67 7.34
N PHE A 176 -11.54 22.59 8.09
CA PHE A 176 -10.77 21.40 7.74
C PHE A 176 -11.69 20.18 7.66
N SER A 177 -11.51 19.36 6.66
CA SER A 177 -12.18 18.08 6.53
C SER A 177 -11.33 17.08 5.75
N VAL A 178 -11.69 15.80 5.83
CA VAL A 178 -10.99 14.69 5.16
C VAL A 178 -11.96 13.98 4.24
N PHE A 179 -11.59 13.85 2.97
CA PHE A 179 -12.20 12.90 2.04
C PHE A 179 -11.52 11.54 2.25
N CYS A 180 -12.22 10.61 2.91
CA CYS A 180 -11.65 9.35 3.35
C CYS A 180 -11.75 8.27 2.26
N ALA A 181 -10.65 7.95 1.59
CA ALA A 181 -10.52 6.88 0.61
C ALA A 181 -9.54 5.77 1.06
N HIS A 182 -9.34 5.63 2.39
CA HIS A 182 -8.43 4.63 2.97
C HIS A 182 -8.89 3.20 2.68
N LYS A 183 -7.91 2.33 2.55
CA LYS A 183 -8.09 0.89 2.37
C LYS A 183 -7.35 0.13 3.48
N THR A 184 -7.79 -1.08 3.77
CA THR A 184 -7.14 -1.97 4.75
C THR A 184 -6.70 -3.26 4.08
N THR A 185 -5.46 -3.66 4.36
CA THR A 185 -4.77 -4.72 3.63
C THR A 185 -5.35 -6.12 3.83
N PRO A 186 -5.70 -6.58 5.06
CA PRO A 186 -6.10 -7.97 5.28
C PRO A 186 -7.34 -8.42 4.51
N PRO A 187 -8.44 -7.63 4.38
CA PRO A 187 -9.59 -8.05 3.57
C PRO A 187 -9.27 -8.18 2.09
N ALA A 188 -8.38 -7.34 1.55
CA ALA A 188 -7.94 -7.44 0.16
C ALA A 188 -7.12 -8.72 -0.09
N LEU A 189 -6.23 -9.08 0.85
CA LEU A 189 -5.50 -10.35 0.79
C LEU A 189 -6.44 -11.56 0.84
N ARG A 190 -7.46 -11.51 1.69
CA ARG A 190 -8.49 -12.56 1.77
C ARG A 190 -9.23 -12.71 0.43
N ALA A 191 -9.59 -11.60 -0.20
CA ALA A 191 -10.26 -11.61 -1.50
C ALA A 191 -9.38 -12.21 -2.61
N ILE A 192 -8.07 -11.95 -2.57
CA ILE A 192 -7.11 -12.51 -3.53
C ILE A 192 -6.84 -13.98 -3.25
N ALA A 193 -6.62 -14.36 -2.00
CA ALA A 193 -6.38 -15.75 -1.61
C ALA A 193 -7.58 -16.65 -1.95
N GLY A 194 -8.80 -16.12 -1.89
CA GLY A 194 -10.03 -16.83 -2.26
C GLY A 194 -10.41 -16.75 -3.74
N ASP A 195 -9.65 -16.05 -4.59
CA ASP A 195 -9.95 -15.93 -6.03
C ASP A 195 -9.55 -17.23 -6.77
N PRO A 196 -10.50 -18.03 -7.30
CA PRO A 196 -10.20 -19.30 -7.95
C PRO A 196 -9.39 -19.16 -9.25
N HIS A 197 -9.27 -17.96 -9.79
CA HIS A 197 -8.51 -17.67 -11.01
C HIS A 197 -7.09 -17.15 -10.71
N THR A 198 -6.71 -17.07 -9.44
CA THR A 198 -5.39 -16.63 -9.00
C THR A 198 -4.72 -17.77 -8.23
N HIS A 199 -3.50 -18.13 -8.64
CA HIS A 199 -2.73 -19.18 -7.97
C HIS A 199 -1.54 -18.54 -7.25
N ILE A 200 -1.56 -18.56 -5.92
CA ILE A 200 -0.54 -17.99 -5.05
C ILE A 200 -0.15 -19.05 -4.02
N ASP A 201 1.14 -19.34 -3.95
CA ASP A 201 1.70 -20.33 -3.04
C ASP A 201 2.26 -19.70 -1.77
N GLY A 202 2.47 -18.37 -1.75
CA GLY A 202 2.93 -17.65 -0.57
C GLY A 202 2.87 -16.13 -0.72
N PHE A 203 2.76 -15.42 0.41
CA PHE A 203 2.73 -13.96 0.44
C PHE A 203 3.99 -13.37 1.09
N ILE A 204 4.65 -12.44 0.37
CA ILE A 204 5.60 -11.49 0.95
C ILE A 204 4.77 -10.36 1.56
N LEU A 205 4.57 -10.40 2.88
CA LEU A 205 3.69 -9.51 3.61
C LEU A 205 4.34 -8.15 3.88
N PRO A 206 3.53 -7.07 3.97
CA PRO A 206 4.01 -5.70 3.96
C PRO A 206 4.62 -5.31 5.31
N GLY A 207 5.94 -5.13 5.36
CA GLY A 207 6.66 -4.72 6.58
C GLY A 207 6.12 -3.44 7.18
N HIS A 208 5.88 -2.38 6.37
CA HIS A 208 5.36 -1.10 6.88
C HIS A 208 3.97 -1.23 7.52
N VAL A 209 3.02 -1.90 6.86
CA VAL A 209 1.68 -2.14 7.42
C VAL A 209 1.78 -2.93 8.71
N SER A 210 2.63 -3.96 8.74
CA SER A 210 2.80 -4.83 9.90
C SER A 210 3.42 -4.12 11.11
N THR A 211 4.14 -2.99 10.92
CA THR A 211 4.57 -2.15 12.07
C THR A 211 3.39 -1.60 12.85
N ILE A 212 2.26 -1.37 12.18
CA ILE A 212 1.02 -0.87 12.80
C ILE A 212 0.16 -2.02 13.28
N THR A 213 -0.07 -3.03 12.42
CA THR A 213 -1.07 -4.08 12.66
C THR A 213 -0.55 -5.26 13.46
N GLY A 214 0.75 -5.53 13.45
CA GLY A 214 1.34 -6.79 13.91
C GLY A 214 1.11 -7.93 12.93
N ILE A 215 1.23 -9.17 13.43
CA ILE A 215 1.12 -10.40 12.62
C ILE A 215 -0.27 -11.05 12.65
N GLU A 216 -1.04 -10.84 13.70
CA GLU A 216 -2.35 -11.50 13.91
C GLU A 216 -3.33 -11.31 12.72
N PRO A 217 -3.44 -10.13 12.08
CA PRO A 217 -4.39 -9.94 10.99
C PRO A 217 -4.15 -10.79 9.74
N TYR A 218 -3.02 -11.48 9.64
CA TYR A 218 -2.69 -12.33 8.49
C TYR A 218 -2.89 -13.84 8.75
N ARG A 219 -3.26 -14.25 9.97
CA ARG A 219 -3.42 -15.68 10.32
C ARG A 219 -4.41 -16.41 9.45
N PHE A 220 -5.45 -15.74 8.98
CA PHE A 220 -6.45 -16.32 8.09
C PHE A 220 -5.86 -16.91 6.80
N LEU A 221 -4.70 -16.41 6.33
CA LEU A 221 -4.02 -16.96 5.15
C LEU A 221 -3.68 -18.44 5.37
N VAL A 222 -3.25 -18.78 6.57
CA VAL A 222 -2.94 -20.18 6.97
C VAL A 222 -4.21 -20.92 7.36
N ASP A 223 -5.03 -20.33 8.22
CA ASP A 223 -6.16 -21.01 8.84
C ASP A 223 -7.27 -21.35 7.83
N GLU A 224 -7.50 -20.49 6.83
CA GLU A 224 -8.57 -20.65 5.84
C GLU A 224 -8.07 -21.16 4.49
N PHE A 225 -6.86 -20.75 4.07
CA PHE A 225 -6.35 -21.01 2.72
C PHE A 225 -5.11 -21.89 2.68
N ARG A 226 -4.47 -22.19 3.83
CA ARG A 226 -3.19 -22.90 3.91
C ARG A 226 -2.06 -22.23 3.11
N ILE A 227 -2.10 -20.91 2.96
CA ILE A 227 -1.08 -20.14 2.23
C ILE A 227 -0.13 -19.52 3.26
N PRO A 228 1.20 -19.80 3.22
CA PRO A 228 2.18 -19.19 4.09
C PRO A 228 2.36 -17.71 3.79
N GLY A 229 2.77 -16.94 4.82
CA GLY A 229 3.10 -15.53 4.69
C GLY A 229 4.34 -15.18 5.49
N VAL A 230 5.23 -14.35 4.91
CA VAL A 230 6.41 -13.85 5.61
C VAL A 230 6.43 -12.32 5.56
N ILE A 231 6.44 -11.69 6.74
CA ILE A 231 6.65 -10.26 6.86
C ILE A 231 8.14 -9.98 6.69
N THR A 232 8.50 -9.16 5.68
CA THR A 232 9.90 -8.83 5.40
C THR A 232 10.17 -7.33 5.53
N GLY A 233 11.44 -6.99 5.75
CA GLY A 233 11.95 -5.63 5.49
C GLY A 233 12.13 -5.40 3.98
N PHE A 234 12.87 -4.35 3.63
CA PHE A 234 12.91 -3.84 2.26
C PHE A 234 14.31 -3.86 1.65
N GLU A 235 15.32 -4.13 2.46
CA GLU A 235 16.69 -4.26 1.99
C GLU A 235 16.89 -5.61 1.25
N PRO A 236 17.90 -5.74 0.38
CA PRO A 236 18.08 -6.93 -0.44
C PRO A 236 18.07 -8.24 0.35
N VAL A 237 18.80 -8.28 1.47
CA VAL A 237 18.91 -9.46 2.33
C VAL A 237 17.56 -9.77 3.00
N ASP A 238 16.82 -8.76 3.45
CA ASP A 238 15.48 -8.96 4.04
C ASP A 238 14.52 -9.67 3.07
N VAL A 239 14.48 -9.19 1.82
CA VAL A 239 13.57 -9.73 0.81
C VAL A 239 13.98 -11.15 0.43
N LEU A 240 15.28 -11.40 0.23
CA LEU A 240 15.80 -12.73 -0.11
C LEU A 240 15.60 -13.73 1.04
N GLU A 241 15.81 -13.32 2.30
CA GLU A 241 15.52 -14.15 3.48
C GLU A 241 14.04 -14.54 3.50
N GLY A 242 13.13 -13.57 3.29
CA GLY A 242 11.70 -13.83 3.22
C GLY A 242 11.32 -14.80 2.11
N ILE A 243 11.92 -14.67 0.91
CA ILE A 243 11.70 -15.60 -0.20
C ILE A 243 12.21 -17.01 0.18
N ALA A 244 13.41 -17.13 0.74
CA ALA A 244 13.95 -18.43 1.16
C ALA A 244 13.05 -19.13 2.19
N VAL A 245 12.54 -18.37 3.18
CA VAL A 245 11.63 -18.90 4.19
C VAL A 245 10.30 -19.33 3.55
N LEU A 246 9.72 -18.55 2.62
CA LEU A 246 8.50 -18.91 1.92
C LEU A 246 8.67 -20.17 1.08
N VAL A 247 9.75 -20.26 0.28
CA VAL A 247 10.04 -21.45 -0.52
C VAL A 247 10.17 -22.68 0.37
N ASN A 248 10.89 -22.60 1.49
CA ASN A 248 11.02 -23.71 2.42
C ASN A 248 9.67 -24.15 3.02
N MET A 249 8.77 -23.20 3.36
CA MET A 249 7.44 -23.53 3.87
C MET A 249 6.54 -24.19 2.81
N VAL A 250 6.61 -23.71 1.56
CA VAL A 250 5.86 -24.27 0.44
C VAL A 250 6.33 -25.70 0.14
N GLU A 251 7.65 -25.91 0.04
CA GLU A 251 8.24 -27.22 -0.27
C GLU A 251 7.97 -28.27 0.80
N ARG A 252 7.83 -27.85 2.05
CA ARG A 252 7.52 -28.76 3.18
C ARG A 252 6.04 -28.94 3.45
N ASP A 253 5.17 -28.19 2.76
CA ASP A 253 3.74 -28.10 3.11
C ASP A 253 3.49 -27.73 4.59
N GLU A 254 4.31 -26.81 5.12
CA GLU A 254 4.23 -26.33 6.50
C GLU A 254 3.88 -24.83 6.54
N PRO A 255 2.62 -24.45 6.16
CA PRO A 255 2.25 -23.04 6.07
C PRO A 255 2.21 -22.40 7.46
N ALA A 256 2.84 -21.23 7.56
CA ALA A 256 2.86 -20.41 8.77
C ALA A 256 2.92 -18.91 8.41
N ILE A 257 2.55 -18.05 9.37
CA ILE A 257 2.87 -16.63 9.29
C ILE A 257 4.15 -16.38 10.10
N GLN A 258 5.20 -15.93 9.42
CA GLN A 258 6.49 -15.64 10.05
C GLN A 258 6.85 -14.15 9.93
N ASN A 259 7.56 -13.66 10.95
CA ASN A 259 8.11 -12.31 10.97
C ASN A 259 9.64 -12.37 10.81
N ALA A 260 10.12 -12.11 9.59
CA ALA A 260 11.53 -11.93 9.29
C ALA A 260 12.02 -10.47 9.48
N TYR A 261 11.10 -9.52 9.63
CA TYR A 261 11.42 -8.09 9.86
C TYR A 261 11.40 -7.73 11.35
N ARG A 262 12.12 -8.49 12.19
CA ARG A 262 12.09 -8.38 13.65
C ARG A 262 12.52 -7.01 14.19
N ARG A 263 13.41 -6.30 13.48
CA ARG A 263 13.86 -4.95 13.88
C ARG A 263 12.79 -3.86 13.67
N GLY A 264 11.78 -4.11 12.84
CA GLY A 264 10.74 -3.13 12.51
C GLY A 264 9.33 -3.52 12.95
N VAL A 265 9.08 -4.81 13.18
CA VAL A 265 7.72 -5.31 13.44
C VAL A 265 7.67 -6.05 14.76
N ASP A 266 6.86 -5.53 15.67
CA ASP A 266 6.43 -6.24 16.88
C ASP A 266 5.25 -7.16 16.57
N THR A 267 5.17 -8.29 17.25
CA THR A 267 4.08 -9.27 17.08
C THR A 267 2.69 -8.65 17.24
N LYS A 268 2.56 -7.71 18.18
CA LYS A 268 1.28 -7.04 18.50
C LYS A 268 1.07 -5.76 17.70
N GLY A 269 2.08 -5.30 16.93
CA GLY A 269 2.05 -4.02 16.24
C GLY A 269 2.03 -2.81 17.18
N ASN A 270 1.70 -1.65 16.65
CA ASN A 270 1.67 -0.39 17.40
C ASN A 270 0.29 -0.14 18.03
N ALA A 271 0.18 -0.37 19.32
CA ALA A 271 -1.09 -0.20 20.06
C ALA A 271 -1.58 1.26 20.07
N VAL A 272 -0.66 2.23 20.14
CA VAL A 272 -1.01 3.66 20.16
C VAL A 272 -1.59 4.07 18.81
N ALA A 273 -0.92 3.71 17.72
CA ALA A 273 -1.40 3.99 16.37
C ALA A 273 -2.79 3.37 16.11
N ARG A 274 -2.99 2.11 16.51
CA ARG A 274 -4.29 1.44 16.37
C ARG A 274 -5.38 2.09 17.22
N ALA A 275 -5.06 2.53 18.44
CA ALA A 275 -6.01 3.23 19.29
C ALA A 275 -6.49 4.55 18.65
N LEU A 276 -5.56 5.34 18.09
CA LEU A 276 -5.91 6.57 17.35
C LEU A 276 -6.83 6.28 16.16
N VAL A 277 -6.50 5.27 15.35
CA VAL A 277 -7.33 4.87 14.21
C VAL A 277 -8.73 4.46 14.67
N ASN A 278 -8.84 3.60 15.67
CA ASN A 278 -10.12 3.10 16.18
C ASN A 278 -10.97 4.19 16.84
N GLN A 279 -10.34 5.25 17.35
CA GLN A 279 -11.06 6.41 17.90
C GLN A 279 -11.78 7.20 16.82
N VAL A 280 -11.15 7.40 15.68
CA VAL A 280 -11.64 8.31 14.61
C VAL A 280 -12.34 7.56 13.50
N PHE A 281 -11.87 6.35 13.16
CA PHE A 281 -12.37 5.58 12.03
C PHE A 281 -13.04 4.28 12.48
N GLU A 282 -13.87 3.76 11.59
CA GLU A 282 -14.42 2.41 11.67
C GLU A 282 -14.38 1.72 10.30
N PRO A 283 -14.32 0.39 10.26
CA PRO A 283 -14.32 -0.35 9.00
C PRO A 283 -15.62 -0.13 8.20
N CYS A 284 -15.48 -0.11 6.89
CA CYS A 284 -16.59 -0.08 5.95
C CYS A 284 -16.27 -0.87 4.68
N ASP A 285 -17.26 -1.13 3.87
CA ASP A 285 -17.08 -1.69 2.55
C ASP A 285 -16.39 -0.66 1.66
N ALA A 286 -15.49 -1.12 0.79
CA ALA A 286 -14.80 -0.22 -0.12
C ALA A 286 -14.61 -0.86 -1.50
N ILE A 287 -14.59 -0.01 -2.53
CA ILE A 287 -14.25 -0.42 -3.88
C ILE A 287 -12.74 -0.27 -4.06
N TRP A 288 -12.11 -1.34 -4.50
CA TRP A 288 -10.71 -1.37 -4.87
C TRP A 288 -10.58 -1.37 -6.38
N ARG A 289 -9.79 -0.45 -6.91
CA ARG A 289 -9.55 -0.40 -8.34
C ARG A 289 -8.97 -1.73 -8.82
N GLY A 290 -9.59 -2.27 -9.86
CA GLY A 290 -9.21 -3.55 -10.43
C GLY A 290 -9.59 -4.79 -9.64
N LEU A 291 -9.99 -4.68 -8.37
CA LEU A 291 -10.46 -5.81 -7.55
C LEU A 291 -11.98 -5.79 -7.34
N GLY A 292 -12.61 -4.61 -7.47
CA GLY A 292 -14.04 -4.44 -7.23
C GLY A 292 -14.38 -4.18 -5.76
N PRO A 293 -15.67 -4.36 -5.38
CA PRO A 293 -16.12 -4.18 -4.01
C PRO A 293 -15.58 -5.29 -3.10
N ILE A 294 -14.99 -4.90 -1.98
CA ILE A 294 -14.48 -5.81 -0.96
C ILE A 294 -15.10 -5.40 0.39
N PRO A 295 -15.83 -6.29 1.05
CA PRO A 295 -16.44 -5.98 2.35
C PRO A 295 -15.39 -5.66 3.41
N GLN A 296 -15.71 -4.69 4.28
CA GLN A 296 -14.89 -4.27 5.42
C GLN A 296 -13.43 -3.95 5.10
N SER A 297 -13.17 -3.47 3.88
CA SER A 297 -11.83 -3.22 3.36
C SER A 297 -11.46 -1.75 3.25
N GLY A 298 -12.32 -0.86 3.70
CA GLY A 298 -12.10 0.56 3.81
C GLY A 298 -12.31 1.06 5.22
N LEU A 299 -12.06 2.36 5.40
CA LEU A 299 -12.33 3.07 6.63
C LEU A 299 -13.25 4.25 6.34
N ARG A 300 -14.21 4.49 7.23
CA ARG A 300 -15.02 5.72 7.25
C ARG A 300 -14.82 6.46 8.57
N ILE A 301 -15.03 7.76 8.54
CA ILE A 301 -14.98 8.60 9.73
C ILE A 301 -16.22 8.31 10.58
N ARG A 302 -16.01 8.08 11.90
CA ARG A 302 -17.09 7.84 12.86
C ARG A 302 -18.03 9.05 12.97
N ASP A 303 -19.25 8.81 13.38
CA ASP A 303 -20.29 9.84 13.54
C ASP A 303 -19.88 10.96 14.50
N ASP A 304 -19.13 10.66 15.56
CA ASP A 304 -18.59 11.64 16.52
C ASP A 304 -17.66 12.68 15.85
N PHE A 305 -17.12 12.35 14.68
CA PHE A 305 -16.23 13.20 13.87
C PHE A 305 -16.85 13.61 12.53
N ALA A 306 -18.18 13.50 12.38
CA ALA A 306 -18.89 13.80 11.13
C ALA A 306 -18.62 15.21 10.58
N ALA A 307 -18.30 16.18 11.46
CA ALA A 307 -17.92 17.53 11.08
C ALA A 307 -16.61 17.60 10.27
N PHE A 308 -15.78 16.55 10.32
CA PHE A 308 -14.53 16.43 9.58
C PHE A 308 -14.64 15.51 8.36
N ASP A 309 -15.82 14.99 8.06
CA ASP A 309 -16.06 14.13 6.90
C ASP A 309 -16.48 14.98 5.70
N ALA A 310 -15.61 15.08 4.70
CA ALA A 310 -15.87 15.87 3.50
C ALA A 310 -17.08 15.35 2.71
N THR A 311 -17.36 14.05 2.74
CA THR A 311 -18.52 13.49 2.02
C THR A 311 -19.86 13.88 2.65
N ARG A 312 -19.86 14.19 3.95
CA ARG A 312 -21.04 14.66 4.68
C ARG A 312 -21.17 16.19 4.65
N ARG A 313 -20.05 16.91 4.47
CA ARG A 313 -20.04 18.37 4.45
C ARG A 313 -20.37 18.96 3.09
N PHE A 314 -19.98 18.28 2.04
CA PHE A 314 -20.11 18.79 0.67
C PHE A 314 -20.94 17.81 -0.16
N GLU A 315 -22.12 18.26 -0.54
CA GLU A 315 -22.92 17.56 -1.54
C GLU A 315 -22.40 17.96 -2.93
N VAL A 316 -21.76 17.04 -3.63
CA VAL A 316 -21.19 17.26 -4.96
C VAL A 316 -21.76 16.26 -5.95
N GLU A 317 -21.98 16.72 -7.17
CA GLU A 317 -22.34 15.84 -8.28
C GLU A 317 -21.05 15.20 -8.84
N VAL A 318 -20.93 13.89 -8.66
CA VAL A 318 -19.81 13.11 -9.19
C VAL A 318 -20.20 12.58 -10.57
N GLU A 319 -19.34 12.77 -11.55
CA GLU A 319 -19.55 12.25 -12.91
C GLU A 319 -19.66 10.73 -12.93
N GLN A 320 -20.30 10.19 -13.97
CA GLN A 320 -20.34 8.74 -14.17
C GLN A 320 -18.93 8.19 -14.37
N THR A 321 -18.52 7.33 -13.47
CA THR A 321 -17.17 6.74 -13.50
C THR A 321 -16.97 5.84 -14.73
N VAL A 322 -15.88 6.08 -15.45
CA VAL A 322 -15.44 5.28 -16.60
C VAL A 322 -14.04 4.77 -16.36
N GLU A 323 -13.88 3.45 -16.43
CA GLU A 323 -12.54 2.84 -16.34
C GLU A 323 -11.78 2.98 -17.67
N PRO A 324 -10.45 3.25 -17.64
CA PRO A 324 -9.65 3.42 -18.85
C PRO A 324 -9.67 2.18 -19.72
N GLN A 325 -10.05 2.35 -21.01
CA GLN A 325 -10.11 1.25 -21.95
C GLN A 325 -8.74 0.60 -22.18
N GLY A 326 -8.69 -0.72 -22.09
CA GLY A 326 -7.51 -1.54 -22.36
C GLY A 326 -6.51 -1.60 -21.20
N CYS A 327 -6.70 -0.84 -20.11
CA CYS A 327 -5.88 -0.98 -18.93
C CYS A 327 -6.15 -2.33 -18.23
N ARG A 328 -5.09 -3.08 -17.93
CA ARG A 328 -5.16 -4.40 -17.30
C ARG A 328 -4.63 -4.37 -15.85
N CYS A 329 -4.69 -3.19 -15.19
CA CYS A 329 -4.17 -3.08 -13.83
C CYS A 329 -4.83 -4.08 -12.84
N GLY A 330 -6.11 -4.39 -13.00
CA GLY A 330 -6.79 -5.38 -12.17
C GLY A 330 -6.21 -6.80 -12.31
N ASP A 331 -5.81 -7.20 -13.51
CA ASP A 331 -5.17 -8.49 -13.72
C ASP A 331 -3.73 -8.52 -13.19
N VAL A 332 -3.02 -7.39 -13.28
CA VAL A 332 -1.68 -7.24 -12.68
C VAL A 332 -1.76 -7.36 -11.17
N LEU A 333 -2.68 -6.62 -10.52
CA LEU A 333 -2.84 -6.61 -9.06
C LEU A 333 -3.34 -7.95 -8.49
N ARG A 334 -3.98 -8.77 -9.32
CA ARG A 334 -4.32 -10.16 -8.98
C ARG A 334 -3.20 -11.15 -9.29
N GLY A 335 -2.08 -10.71 -9.86
CA GLY A 335 -0.98 -11.60 -10.25
C GLY A 335 -1.28 -12.49 -11.46
N ARG A 336 -2.35 -12.23 -12.21
CA ARG A 336 -2.73 -13.00 -13.40
C ARG A 336 -1.85 -12.74 -14.60
N ILE A 337 -1.34 -11.50 -14.72
CA ILE A 337 -0.40 -11.09 -15.76
C ILE A 337 0.71 -10.22 -15.17
N ALA A 338 1.89 -10.25 -15.78
CA ALA A 338 2.92 -9.25 -15.51
C ALA A 338 2.57 -7.91 -16.18
N PRO A 339 3.06 -6.76 -15.65
CA PRO A 339 2.86 -5.45 -16.29
C PRO A 339 3.22 -5.39 -17.78
N THR A 340 4.30 -6.07 -18.18
CA THR A 340 4.76 -6.15 -19.58
C THR A 340 3.79 -6.84 -20.53
N GLN A 341 2.84 -7.62 -20.00
CA GLN A 341 1.79 -8.30 -20.77
C GLN A 341 0.56 -7.41 -20.98
N CYS A 342 0.49 -6.24 -20.34
CA CYS A 342 -0.56 -5.26 -20.58
C CYS A 342 -0.38 -4.64 -21.98
N PRO A 343 -1.40 -4.62 -22.86
CA PRO A 343 -1.26 -4.08 -24.22
C PRO A 343 -0.93 -2.60 -24.29
N LEU A 344 -1.18 -1.85 -23.21
CA LEU A 344 -0.86 -0.43 -23.12
C LEU A 344 0.55 -0.16 -22.60
N PHE A 345 1.17 -1.14 -21.92
CA PHE A 345 2.47 -0.95 -21.27
C PHE A 345 3.55 -0.53 -22.26
N ASP A 346 4.27 0.56 -21.95
CA ASP A 346 5.35 1.14 -22.77
C ASP A 346 4.94 1.52 -24.21
N ARG A 347 3.64 1.70 -24.44
CA ARG A 347 3.08 2.15 -25.72
C ARG A 347 2.23 3.40 -25.55
N LYS A 348 1.01 3.22 -24.98
CA LYS A 348 0.08 4.30 -24.64
C LYS A 348 0.11 4.67 -23.16
N CYS A 349 0.75 3.84 -22.32
CA CYS A 349 0.84 4.03 -20.88
C CYS A 349 2.32 4.04 -20.48
N ALA A 350 2.85 5.22 -20.19
CA ALA A 350 4.21 5.48 -19.73
C ALA A 350 4.16 6.44 -18.53
N PRO A 351 5.25 6.61 -17.76
CA PRO A 351 5.26 7.53 -16.61
C PRO A 351 4.95 8.99 -16.96
N GLU A 352 5.25 9.39 -18.20
CA GLU A 352 4.99 10.74 -18.72
C GLU A 352 3.51 10.93 -19.09
N ASP A 353 2.84 9.85 -19.56
CA ASP A 353 1.43 9.84 -19.96
C ASP A 353 0.73 8.58 -19.41
N PRO A 354 0.45 8.53 -18.10
CA PRO A 354 -0.07 7.33 -17.45
C PRO A 354 -1.58 7.16 -17.72
N VAL A 355 -1.97 6.01 -18.26
CA VAL A 355 -3.38 5.64 -18.42
C VAL A 355 -3.96 5.08 -17.12
N GLY A 356 -3.14 4.41 -16.31
CA GLY A 356 -3.56 3.86 -15.03
C GLY A 356 -2.67 4.27 -13.87
N PRO A 357 -3.19 4.27 -12.62
CA PRO A 357 -2.46 4.74 -11.45
C PRO A 357 -1.21 3.92 -11.13
N CYS A 358 -1.15 2.65 -11.55
CA CYS A 358 0.05 1.80 -11.36
C CYS A 358 1.27 2.31 -12.15
N MET A 359 1.08 3.21 -13.13
CA MET A 359 2.15 3.88 -13.88
C MET A 359 2.46 5.28 -13.30
N VAL A 360 1.53 5.85 -12.51
CA VAL A 360 1.71 7.15 -11.84
C VAL A 360 2.63 7.03 -10.63
N SER A 361 2.28 6.12 -9.72
CA SER A 361 3.01 5.96 -8.46
C SER A 361 4.36 5.30 -8.68
N SER A 362 5.38 5.83 -8.03
CA SER A 362 6.72 5.24 -8.03
C SER A 362 6.75 3.83 -7.41
N GLU A 363 5.76 3.50 -6.57
CA GLU A 363 5.55 2.20 -5.95
C GLU A 363 4.58 1.31 -6.74
N GLY A 364 4.05 1.80 -7.85
CA GLY A 364 3.15 1.04 -8.70
C GLY A 364 3.86 -0.06 -9.48
N SER A 365 3.21 -1.22 -9.62
CA SER A 365 3.78 -2.37 -10.33
C SER A 365 4.23 -2.01 -11.75
N CYS A 366 3.41 -1.28 -12.52
CA CYS A 366 3.78 -0.89 -13.88
C CYS A 366 4.97 0.07 -13.90
N ALA A 367 4.99 1.07 -13.02
CA ALA A 367 6.11 2.03 -12.94
C ALA A 367 7.42 1.36 -12.52
N ALA A 368 7.38 0.41 -11.58
CA ALA A 368 8.55 -0.35 -11.18
C ALA A 368 9.08 -1.22 -12.33
N TYR A 369 8.23 -1.95 -13.02
CA TYR A 369 8.63 -2.73 -14.21
C TYR A 369 9.16 -1.84 -15.34
N TYR A 370 8.59 -0.65 -15.52
CA TYR A 370 9.07 0.31 -16.52
C TYR A 370 10.46 0.82 -16.17
N ARG A 371 10.69 1.19 -14.92
CA ARG A 371 11.95 1.79 -14.43
C ARG A 371 13.10 0.78 -14.34
N TYR A 372 12.81 -0.43 -13.92
CA TYR A 372 13.81 -1.47 -13.63
C TYR A 372 13.74 -2.61 -14.63
N ARG A 373 13.64 -2.27 -15.92
CA ARG A 373 13.72 -3.27 -17.00
C ARG A 373 15.07 -3.98 -16.92
N ALA A 374 15.05 -5.29 -16.79
CA ALA A 374 16.21 -6.15 -16.98
C ALA A 374 16.32 -6.52 -18.47
#